data_1708add35dbcc182c536602dac34ed34
#
_entry.id   1708add35dbcc182c536602dac34ed34
#
_cell.length_a   1.000
_cell.length_b   1.000
_cell.length_c   1.000
_cell.angle_alpha   90.00
_cell.angle_beta   90.00
_cell.angle_gamma   90.00
#
_symmetry.space_group_name_H-M   'P 1'
#
loop_
_entity.id
_entity.type
_entity.pdbx_description
1 polymer ?
#
loop_
_entity_poly.entity_id
_entity_poly.type
_entity_poly.pdbx_seq_one_letter_code
_entity_poly.pdbx_strand_id
1 'polypeptide(L)'
;GAIQMRTNEVSFSNISNDSSDSEVNTAYTIPANDYSVFRLKKEFDSKASDVETKSSIGFMGTRQQTLGLDNLSDGQFLTGVIDGQYAISKYGLLKGFASNTYDPSLDTEEGDAYHMSYAYNSPDLRLTAEYSHVGEAFSPKMGFLKRSNYNKVNAGIYPTYRFKDVLGVISMNPHVNYTYYQRSTDGVLQSDRWHIHPLWFNWRSGAMVNFAVNKVREKVFDDFSVSGVQIDSGLYEHWESSLWFWSNRQSALQWTGRIQNGGYFGGQKFSVTSGFTINFFQKLQADFNLNMNDVSHPNGDFRSNLYRLRMTYSFSARLHIQALLQYNEQSDTFSTNLRLSLLGEANTGLFLVFNEIDNTYAIPTDKKDRIFILKYSRMLDFKF
;
A
#
# COMPACT_ATOMS: atom_id res chain seq x y z
N GLY A 1 24.88 -4.48 7.22
CA GLY A 1 24.97 -3.79 5.93
C GLY A 1 24.90 -2.28 6.09
N ALA A 2 25.50 -1.56 5.16
CA ALA A 2 25.44 -0.11 5.08
C ALA A 2 25.19 0.29 3.62
N ILE A 3 24.42 1.37 3.42
CA ILE A 3 24.13 1.97 2.11
C ILE A 3 24.33 3.48 2.25
N GLN A 4 24.96 4.07 1.27
CA GLN A 4 25.06 5.52 1.13
C GLN A 4 24.67 5.93 -0.28
N MET A 5 23.90 7.03 -0.40
CA MET A 5 23.43 7.58 -1.67
C MET A 5 23.43 9.11 -1.58
N ARG A 6 23.78 9.76 -2.68
CA ARG A 6 23.68 11.21 -2.83
C ARG A 6 22.79 11.55 -4.01
N THR A 7 21.92 12.53 -3.84
CA THR A 7 21.14 13.16 -4.94
C THR A 7 21.73 14.52 -5.27
N ASN A 8 21.57 14.93 -6.53
CA ASN A 8 21.91 16.28 -6.97
C ASN A 8 20.74 17.24 -6.70
N GLU A 9 21.09 18.52 -6.63
CA GLU A 9 20.09 19.59 -6.68
C GLU A 9 19.36 19.60 -8.01
N VAL A 10 18.07 19.84 -8.00
CA VAL A 10 17.23 19.98 -9.19
C VAL A 10 16.37 21.21 -9.06
N SER A 11 16.45 22.12 -10.04
CA SER A 11 15.63 23.33 -10.10
C SER A 11 14.57 23.19 -11.20
N PHE A 12 13.34 23.54 -10.88
CA PHE A 12 12.20 23.61 -11.80
C PHE A 12 11.72 25.04 -11.91
N SER A 13 11.50 25.53 -13.14
CA SER A 13 10.80 26.78 -13.38
C SER A 13 9.36 26.46 -13.83
N ASN A 14 8.38 26.84 -13.05
CA ASN A 14 6.99 26.82 -13.49
C ASN A 14 6.67 28.19 -14.12
N ILE A 15 6.36 28.20 -15.41
CA ILE A 15 5.80 29.37 -16.09
C ILE A 15 4.28 29.25 -15.92
N SER A 16 3.71 29.95 -14.96
CA SER A 16 2.27 30.14 -14.88
C SER A 16 1.92 31.39 -15.67
N ASN A 17 1.22 31.27 -16.78
CA ASN A 17 0.56 32.37 -17.45
C ASN A 17 -0.66 32.75 -16.62
N ASP A 18 -0.51 33.67 -15.68
CA ASP A 18 -1.66 34.33 -15.07
C ASP A 18 -2.11 35.48 -16.02
N SER A 19 -3.42 35.63 -16.16
CA SER A 19 -4.09 36.54 -17.09
C SER A 19 -3.89 38.05 -16.76
N SER A 20 -2.95 38.39 -15.93
CA SER A 20 -2.45 39.73 -15.65
C SER A 20 -0.96 39.80 -15.97
N ASP A 21 -0.60 40.56 -16.99
CA ASP A 21 0.70 40.88 -17.59
C ASP A 21 2.01 40.84 -16.74
N SER A 22 2.14 39.92 -15.80
CA SER A 22 3.37 39.64 -15.07
C SER A 22 3.67 38.13 -15.05
N GLU A 23 4.71 37.72 -15.80
CA GLU A 23 5.30 36.39 -15.67
C GLU A 23 5.87 36.21 -14.27
N VAL A 24 5.17 35.47 -13.41
CA VAL A 24 5.70 35.05 -12.12
C VAL A 24 6.48 33.75 -12.34
N ASN A 25 7.78 33.88 -12.55
CA ASN A 25 8.71 32.76 -12.55
C ASN A 25 8.94 32.29 -11.12
N THR A 26 8.19 31.31 -10.64
CA THR A 26 8.47 30.65 -9.37
C THR A 26 9.45 29.50 -9.61
N ALA A 27 10.71 29.70 -9.30
CA ALA A 27 11.70 28.65 -9.33
C ALA A 27 11.59 27.80 -8.03
N TYR A 28 11.30 26.51 -8.18
CA TYR A 28 11.37 25.54 -7.08
C TYR A 28 12.69 24.78 -7.18
N THR A 29 13.49 24.84 -6.14
CA THR A 29 14.74 24.10 -6.03
C THR A 29 14.58 22.98 -5.00
N ILE A 30 14.78 21.73 -5.43
CA ILE A 30 14.93 20.60 -4.54
C ILE A 30 16.42 20.47 -4.20
N PRO A 31 16.84 20.67 -2.95
CA PRO A 31 18.25 20.65 -2.59
C PRO A 31 18.85 19.25 -2.73
N ALA A 32 20.14 19.19 -2.94
CA ALA A 32 20.90 17.95 -2.88
C ALA A 32 20.84 17.33 -1.47
N ASN A 33 20.77 16.01 -1.38
CA ASN A 33 20.72 15.29 -0.12
C ASN A 33 21.70 14.13 -0.09
N ASP A 34 22.32 13.90 1.08
CA ASP A 34 23.05 12.70 1.40
C ASP A 34 22.19 11.78 2.26
N TYR A 35 22.09 10.52 1.87
CA TYR A 35 21.35 9.48 2.56
C TYR A 35 22.31 8.38 3.03
N SER A 36 22.16 7.97 4.28
CA SER A 36 22.92 6.86 4.85
C SER A 36 22.01 5.92 5.62
N VAL A 37 22.19 4.62 5.43
CA VAL A 37 21.46 3.58 6.16
C VAL A 37 22.48 2.61 6.71
N PHE A 38 22.32 2.25 7.99
CA PHE A 38 23.10 1.23 8.66
C PHE A 38 22.15 0.20 9.27
N ARG A 39 22.43 -1.10 9.09
CA ARG A 39 21.62 -2.20 9.62
C ARG A 39 22.51 -3.30 10.19
N LEU A 40 22.26 -3.64 11.47
CA LEU A 40 22.76 -4.86 12.12
C LEU A 40 21.56 -5.74 12.48
N LYS A 41 21.70 -7.04 12.28
CA LYS A 41 20.72 -8.04 12.71
C LYS A 41 21.46 -9.28 13.17
N LYS A 42 21.07 -9.81 14.34
CA LYS A 42 21.54 -11.09 14.87
C LYS A 42 20.38 -12.05 14.97
N GLU A 43 20.52 -13.21 14.38
CA GLU A 43 19.56 -14.31 14.49
C GLU A 43 20.09 -15.33 15.51
N PHE A 44 19.15 -15.96 16.21
CA PHE A 44 19.44 -17.00 17.18
C PHE A 44 18.27 -18.00 17.22
N ASP A 45 18.58 -19.21 17.63
CA ASP A 45 17.57 -20.26 17.74
C ASP A 45 16.68 -20.04 18.96
N SER A 46 15.38 -20.30 18.79
CA SER A 46 14.45 -20.29 19.92
C SER A 46 14.73 -21.46 20.86
N LYS A 47 14.48 -21.27 22.14
CA LYS A 47 14.60 -22.37 23.13
C LYS A 47 13.51 -23.44 22.98
N ALA A 48 12.45 -23.20 22.24
CA ALA A 48 11.40 -24.17 21.95
C ALA A 48 11.88 -25.11 20.84
N SER A 49 12.03 -26.38 21.14
CA SER A 49 12.70 -27.40 20.32
C SER A 49 12.08 -27.70 18.95
N ASP A 50 10.85 -27.23 18.68
CA ASP A 50 10.10 -27.55 17.46
C ASP A 50 9.82 -26.32 16.58
N VAL A 51 10.63 -25.27 16.70
CA VAL A 51 10.40 -23.97 16.03
C VAL A 51 11.37 -23.80 14.86
N GLU A 52 10.84 -23.81 13.64
CA GLU A 52 11.62 -23.47 12.44
C GLU A 52 11.93 -21.97 12.31
N THR A 53 11.08 -21.11 12.93
CA THR A 53 11.24 -19.65 12.87
C THR A 53 12.32 -19.18 13.82
N LYS A 54 13.39 -18.61 13.29
CA LYS A 54 14.48 -18.02 14.09
C LYS A 54 14.02 -16.76 14.82
N SER A 55 14.46 -16.62 16.05
CA SER A 55 14.38 -15.38 16.81
C SER A 55 15.45 -14.41 16.34
N SER A 56 15.23 -13.11 16.47
CA SER A 56 16.24 -12.13 16.05
C SER A 56 16.08 -10.83 16.83
N ILE A 57 17.20 -10.11 16.94
CA ILE A 57 17.27 -8.72 17.38
C ILE A 57 18.03 -7.92 16.34
N GLY A 58 17.63 -6.68 16.12
CA GLY A 58 18.21 -5.82 15.12
C GLY A 58 18.31 -4.38 15.57
N PHE A 59 19.19 -3.66 14.94
CA PHE A 59 19.36 -2.21 15.04
C PHE A 59 19.44 -1.62 13.63
N MET A 60 18.74 -0.50 13.39
CA MET A 60 18.84 0.27 12.15
C MET A 60 18.99 1.74 12.48
N GLY A 61 19.90 2.40 11.79
CA GLY A 61 20.04 3.85 11.80
C GLY A 61 19.92 4.39 10.39
N THR A 62 19.19 5.49 10.23
CA THR A 62 19.13 6.23 8.97
C THR A 62 19.47 7.69 9.20
N ARG A 63 20.15 8.30 8.23
CA ARG A 63 20.48 9.72 8.20
C ARG A 63 20.17 10.28 6.83
N GLN A 64 19.41 11.36 6.81
CA GLN A 64 19.30 12.26 5.66
C GLN A 64 19.98 13.57 6.04
N GLN A 65 20.79 14.10 5.13
CA GLN A 65 21.43 15.40 5.27
C GLN A 65 21.14 16.24 4.05
N THR A 66 20.42 17.33 4.21
CA THR A 66 20.25 18.35 3.17
C THR A 66 21.52 19.15 3.03
N LEU A 67 22.00 19.31 1.81
CA LEU A 67 23.24 20.02 1.48
C LEU A 67 22.95 21.47 1.07
N GLY A 68 23.95 22.36 1.22
CA GLY A 68 23.83 23.77 0.83
C GLY A 68 23.17 24.67 1.89
N LEU A 69 22.92 24.16 3.09
CA LEU A 69 22.47 24.97 4.23
C LEU A 69 23.68 25.56 4.98
N ASP A 70 23.52 26.79 5.45
CA ASP A 70 24.56 27.51 6.22
C ASP A 70 24.90 26.78 7.53
N ASN A 71 23.90 26.16 8.15
CA ASN A 71 24.05 25.36 9.34
C ASN A 71 23.71 23.89 9.03
N LEU A 72 24.69 22.99 9.14
CA LEU A 72 24.52 21.57 8.86
C LEU A 72 23.51 20.89 9.78
N SER A 73 23.32 21.38 11.01
CA SER A 73 22.33 20.80 11.94
C SER A 73 20.90 20.97 11.47
N ASP A 74 20.57 22.05 10.79
CA ASP A 74 19.20 22.38 10.36
C ASP A 74 18.69 21.46 9.24
N GLY A 75 19.60 20.82 8.52
CA GLY A 75 19.27 19.86 7.45
C GLY A 75 19.51 18.40 7.83
N GLN A 76 19.79 18.08 9.10
CA GLN A 76 20.10 16.71 9.51
C GLN A 76 18.88 16.04 10.14
N PHE A 77 18.40 14.96 9.49
CA PHE A 77 17.30 14.14 9.98
C PHE A 77 17.83 12.73 10.31
N LEU A 78 17.53 12.26 11.52
CA LEU A 78 17.99 10.97 12.00
C LEU A 78 16.80 10.08 12.37
N THR A 79 16.93 8.77 12.15
CA THR A 79 16.01 7.78 12.68
C THR A 79 16.80 6.61 13.24
N GLY A 80 16.55 6.26 14.50
CA GLY A 80 17.06 5.08 15.16
C GLY A 80 15.94 4.06 15.37
N VAL A 81 16.21 2.77 15.11
CA VAL A 81 15.24 1.68 15.32
C VAL A 81 15.94 0.51 16.00
N ILE A 82 15.31 -0.01 17.04
CA ILE A 82 15.62 -1.33 17.59
C ILE A 82 14.41 -2.21 17.30
N ASP A 83 14.62 -3.38 16.72
CA ASP A 83 13.56 -4.32 16.40
C ASP A 83 13.92 -5.74 16.78
N GLY A 84 12.90 -6.57 16.90
CA GLY A 84 13.12 -7.97 17.20
C GLY A 84 11.90 -8.83 16.93
N GLN A 85 12.16 -10.12 16.87
CA GLN A 85 11.14 -11.15 16.90
C GLN A 85 11.58 -12.30 17.79
N TYR A 86 10.64 -12.88 18.52
CA TYR A 86 10.89 -14.02 19.38
C TYR A 86 9.83 -15.10 19.15
N ALA A 87 10.28 -16.27 18.72
CA ALA A 87 9.42 -17.44 18.56
C ALA A 87 9.17 -18.08 19.94
N ILE A 88 7.98 -17.86 20.48
CA ILE A 88 7.55 -18.36 21.80
C ILE A 88 7.26 -19.85 21.75
N SER A 89 6.66 -20.32 20.66
CA SER A 89 6.31 -21.72 20.43
C SER A 89 6.31 -22.03 18.93
N LYS A 90 6.09 -23.29 18.58
CA LYS A 90 5.93 -23.71 17.17
C LYS A 90 4.96 -22.84 16.37
N TYR A 91 3.93 -22.31 17.00
CA TYR A 91 2.87 -21.53 16.35
C TYR A 91 2.83 -20.08 16.83
N GLY A 92 3.57 -19.72 17.86
CA GLY A 92 3.52 -18.42 18.52
C GLY A 92 4.74 -17.56 18.23
N LEU A 93 4.52 -16.36 17.66
CA LEU A 93 5.56 -15.41 17.31
C LEU A 93 5.23 -14.03 17.89
N LEU A 94 6.15 -13.49 18.67
CA LEU A 94 6.16 -12.10 19.15
C LEU A 94 7.06 -11.28 18.25
N LYS A 95 6.62 -10.09 17.82
CA LYS A 95 7.42 -9.12 17.09
C LYS A 95 7.26 -7.74 17.68
N GLY A 96 8.28 -6.92 17.55
CA GLY A 96 8.18 -5.54 17.97
C GLY A 96 9.34 -4.69 17.49
N PHE A 97 9.14 -3.38 17.57
CA PHE A 97 10.20 -2.39 17.40
C PHE A 97 9.94 -1.18 18.31
N ALA A 98 10.98 -0.46 18.60
CA ALA A 98 10.97 0.90 19.13
C ALA A 98 11.85 1.78 18.25
N SER A 99 11.40 2.98 17.95
CA SER A 99 12.04 3.92 17.05
C SER A 99 11.91 5.33 17.59
N ASN A 100 12.92 6.14 17.30
CA ASN A 100 12.87 7.58 17.53
C ASN A 100 13.41 8.31 16.32
N THR A 101 12.83 9.49 16.03
CA THR A 101 13.26 10.39 14.96
C THR A 101 13.72 11.72 15.54
N TYR A 102 14.78 12.26 14.95
CA TYR A 102 15.22 13.62 15.18
C TYR A 102 14.96 14.44 13.91
N ASP A 103 14.13 15.47 14.03
CA ASP A 103 13.81 16.45 12.99
C ASP A 103 14.06 17.85 13.57
N PRO A 104 15.08 18.58 13.11
CA PRO A 104 15.43 19.88 13.67
C PRO A 104 14.39 20.98 13.41
N SER A 105 13.43 20.72 12.52
CA SER A 105 12.35 21.67 12.21
C SER A 105 11.14 21.53 13.15
N LEU A 106 11.14 20.53 14.03
CA LEU A 106 10.03 20.24 14.94
C LEU A 106 10.46 20.53 16.39
N ASP A 107 9.73 21.41 17.06
CA ASP A 107 9.95 21.79 18.47
C ASP A 107 9.32 20.81 19.47
N THR A 108 8.85 19.64 19.02
CA THR A 108 8.10 18.70 19.85
C THR A 108 8.93 17.47 20.22
N GLU A 109 8.78 16.98 21.46
CA GLU A 109 9.53 15.84 22.01
C GLU A 109 8.98 14.47 21.57
N GLU A 110 7.79 14.38 20.96
CA GLU A 110 7.09 13.12 20.64
C GLU A 110 7.53 12.50 19.29
N GLY A 111 8.83 12.45 19.03
CA GLY A 111 9.40 11.81 17.82
C GLY A 111 9.58 10.31 17.95
N ASP A 112 8.75 9.61 18.73
CA ASP A 112 8.85 8.18 18.99
C ASP A 112 7.75 7.35 18.29
N ALA A 113 8.09 6.10 18.04
CA ALA A 113 7.14 5.11 17.58
C ALA A 113 7.53 3.74 18.11
N TYR A 114 6.53 2.96 18.53
CA TYR A 114 6.75 1.58 18.93
C TYR A 114 5.58 0.68 18.52
N HIS A 115 5.91 -0.57 18.29
CA HIS A 115 4.99 -1.59 17.86
C HIS A 115 5.29 -2.89 18.58
N MET A 116 4.25 -3.59 18.99
CA MET A 116 4.31 -4.95 19.50
C MET A 116 3.17 -5.76 18.93
N SER A 117 3.46 -6.96 18.45
CA SER A 117 2.43 -7.86 17.93
C SER A 117 2.72 -9.30 18.33
N TYR A 118 1.66 -10.02 18.64
CA TYR A 118 1.66 -11.45 18.85
C TYR A 118 0.81 -12.12 17.78
N ALA A 119 1.35 -13.16 17.16
CA ALA A 119 0.62 -14.02 16.23
C ALA A 119 0.77 -15.48 16.66
N TYR A 120 -0.36 -16.16 16.79
CA TYR A 120 -0.44 -17.60 16.91
C TYR A 120 -1.03 -18.17 15.62
N ASN A 121 -0.30 -19.03 14.91
CA ASN A 121 -0.68 -19.56 13.60
C ASN A 121 -0.59 -21.08 13.58
N SER A 122 -1.60 -21.75 14.18
CA SER A 122 -1.74 -23.21 14.04
C SER A 122 -2.52 -23.58 12.77
N PRO A 123 -2.52 -24.84 12.35
CA PRO A 123 -3.31 -25.26 11.19
C PRO A 123 -4.81 -24.95 11.29
N ASP A 124 -5.38 -24.94 12.49
CA ASP A 124 -6.82 -24.79 12.68
C ASP A 124 -7.25 -23.47 13.33
N LEU A 125 -6.28 -22.69 13.83
CA LEU A 125 -6.56 -21.43 14.51
C LEU A 125 -5.42 -20.44 14.29
N ARG A 126 -5.77 -19.24 13.83
CA ARG A 126 -4.90 -18.09 13.88
C ARG A 126 -5.48 -17.04 14.84
N LEU A 127 -4.63 -16.55 15.73
CA LEU A 127 -4.92 -15.42 16.61
C LEU A 127 -3.91 -14.30 16.33
N THR A 128 -4.38 -13.07 16.40
CA THR A 128 -3.50 -11.89 16.28
C THR A 128 -3.86 -10.87 17.36
N ALA A 129 -2.85 -10.26 17.95
CA ALA A 129 -2.98 -9.10 18.81
C ALA A 129 -1.85 -8.13 18.49
N GLU A 130 -2.15 -6.85 18.42
CA GLU A 130 -1.20 -5.81 18.02
C GLU A 130 -1.48 -4.53 18.81
N TYR A 131 -0.42 -3.90 19.27
CA TYR A 131 -0.43 -2.53 19.75
C TYR A 131 0.62 -1.73 18.99
N SER A 132 0.29 -0.50 18.58
CA SER A 132 1.22 0.43 17.96
C SER A 132 0.98 1.82 18.51
N HIS A 133 2.06 2.54 18.71
CA HIS A 133 2.09 3.95 19.02
C HIS A 133 2.93 4.67 17.97
N VAL A 134 2.45 5.83 17.53
CA VAL A 134 3.21 6.75 16.67
C VAL A 134 2.94 8.15 17.17
N GLY A 135 3.97 8.80 17.70
CA GLY A 135 3.93 10.17 18.18
C GLY A 135 3.61 11.18 17.09
N GLU A 136 3.19 12.37 17.49
CA GLU A 136 2.81 13.43 16.56
C GLU A 136 3.99 13.90 15.71
N ALA A 137 5.16 14.05 16.34
CA ALA A 137 6.40 14.51 15.70
C ALA A 137 7.23 13.38 15.06
N PHE A 138 6.76 12.12 15.09
CA PHE A 138 7.48 11.03 14.45
C PHE A 138 7.51 11.20 12.93
N SER A 139 8.70 11.49 12.38
CA SER A 139 8.91 11.84 10.97
C SER A 139 10.12 11.13 10.37
N PRO A 140 10.00 9.85 9.99
CA PRO A 140 11.10 9.10 9.36
C PRO A 140 11.28 9.54 7.90
N LYS A 141 12.20 10.48 7.64
CA LYS A 141 12.40 11.08 6.30
C LYS A 141 12.78 10.07 5.21
N MET A 142 13.35 8.93 5.58
CA MET A 142 13.68 7.84 4.64
C MET A 142 12.65 6.70 4.69
N GLY A 143 11.52 6.90 5.38
CA GLY A 143 10.42 5.97 5.50
C GLY A 143 9.12 6.54 4.93
N PHE A 144 8.10 5.70 4.86
CA PHE A 144 6.75 6.13 4.52
C PHE A 144 5.81 5.90 5.71
N LEU A 145 5.18 6.98 6.17
CA LEU A 145 4.23 6.97 7.26
C LEU A 145 2.85 7.36 6.72
N LYS A 146 1.87 6.45 6.82
CA LYS A 146 0.50 6.72 6.36
C LYS A 146 -0.29 7.62 7.30
N ARG A 147 0.01 7.57 8.60
CA ARG A 147 -0.67 8.28 9.68
C ARG A 147 0.32 8.52 10.80
N SER A 148 0.31 9.68 11.38
CA SER A 148 1.02 10.05 12.64
C SER A 148 0.01 10.27 13.76
N ASN A 149 0.50 10.54 14.95
CA ASN A 149 -0.29 10.89 16.12
C ASN A 149 -1.40 9.87 16.42
N TYR A 150 -1.02 8.60 16.67
CA TYR A 150 -2.02 7.58 17.02
C TYR A 150 -1.50 6.51 17.99
N ASN A 151 -2.44 5.97 18.76
CA ASN A 151 -2.35 4.66 19.38
C ASN A 151 -3.32 3.72 18.67
N LYS A 152 -2.84 2.54 18.29
CA LYS A 152 -3.63 1.50 17.60
C LYS A 152 -3.68 0.23 18.43
N VAL A 153 -4.86 -0.34 18.53
CA VAL A 153 -5.07 -1.72 18.98
C VAL A 153 -5.70 -2.51 17.86
N ASN A 154 -5.19 -3.70 17.60
CA ASN A 154 -5.81 -4.64 16.68
C ASN A 154 -5.84 -6.03 17.31
N ALA A 155 -6.97 -6.73 17.22
CA ALA A 155 -7.10 -8.11 17.68
C ALA A 155 -8.00 -8.90 16.72
N GLY A 156 -7.64 -10.16 16.49
CA GLY A 156 -8.41 -11.00 15.57
C GLY A 156 -8.33 -12.49 15.90
N ILE A 157 -9.42 -13.20 15.58
CA ILE A 157 -9.56 -14.64 15.70
C ILE A 157 -10.03 -15.22 14.35
N TYR A 158 -9.31 -16.22 13.86
CA TYR A 158 -9.46 -16.79 12.53
C TYR A 158 -9.40 -18.33 12.62
N PRO A 159 -10.51 -19.01 13.00
CA PRO A 159 -10.57 -20.46 12.96
C PRO A 159 -10.64 -21.00 11.53
N THR A 160 -10.15 -22.21 11.35
CA THR A 160 -10.22 -22.94 10.07
C THR A 160 -10.93 -24.26 10.31
N TYR A 161 -12.09 -24.42 9.68
CA TYR A 161 -12.84 -25.68 9.66
C TYR A 161 -12.55 -26.41 8.35
N ARG A 162 -12.13 -27.68 8.44
CA ARG A 162 -11.86 -28.52 7.27
C ARG A 162 -12.94 -29.52 7.03
N PHE A 163 -13.31 -29.69 5.78
CA PHE A 163 -14.34 -30.62 5.34
C PHE A 163 -13.73 -31.77 4.52
N LYS A 164 -14.36 -32.94 4.58
CA LYS A 164 -14.02 -34.07 3.74
C LYS A 164 -14.72 -33.96 2.37
N ASP A 165 -14.49 -32.83 1.68
CA ASP A 165 -14.99 -32.58 0.31
C ASP A 165 -16.54 -32.59 0.21
N VAL A 166 -17.20 -31.62 0.83
CA VAL A 166 -18.65 -31.43 0.67
C VAL A 166 -18.89 -30.48 -0.51
N LEU A 167 -19.40 -30.99 -1.63
CA LEU A 167 -19.62 -30.24 -2.88
C LEU A 167 -18.36 -29.51 -3.39
N GLY A 168 -17.19 -30.13 -3.20
CA GLY A 168 -15.90 -29.54 -3.56
C GLY A 168 -15.36 -28.52 -2.54
N VAL A 169 -16.11 -28.17 -1.50
CA VAL A 169 -15.65 -27.30 -0.41
C VAL A 169 -14.70 -28.09 0.50
N ILE A 170 -13.51 -27.53 0.71
CA ILE A 170 -12.46 -28.14 1.54
C ILE A 170 -12.25 -27.41 2.87
N SER A 171 -12.60 -26.13 2.98
CA SER A 171 -12.51 -25.39 4.22
C SER A 171 -13.47 -24.22 4.29
N MET A 172 -13.78 -23.83 5.55
CA MET A 172 -14.44 -22.58 5.91
C MET A 172 -13.57 -21.84 6.92
N ASN A 173 -13.39 -20.52 6.71
CA ASN A 173 -12.51 -19.66 7.51
C ASN A 173 -13.27 -18.43 8.06
N PRO A 174 -14.29 -18.61 8.91
CA PRO A 174 -14.94 -17.45 9.51
C PRO A 174 -13.96 -16.71 10.41
N HIS A 175 -14.12 -15.40 10.51
CA HIS A 175 -13.25 -14.64 11.41
C HIS A 175 -13.85 -13.32 11.86
N VAL A 176 -13.32 -12.82 12.95
CA VAL A 176 -13.62 -11.50 13.48
C VAL A 176 -12.29 -10.81 13.76
N ASN A 177 -12.20 -9.57 13.35
CA ASN A 177 -11.09 -8.68 13.66
C ASN A 177 -11.63 -7.33 14.12
N TYR A 178 -11.03 -6.79 15.16
CA TYR A 178 -11.31 -5.45 15.67
C TYR A 178 -10.06 -4.60 15.55
N THR A 179 -10.18 -3.40 14.99
CA THR A 179 -9.12 -2.40 14.90
C THR A 179 -9.62 -1.09 15.49
N TYR A 180 -8.83 -0.49 16.35
CA TYR A 180 -9.13 0.76 17.02
C TYR A 180 -7.95 1.72 16.90
N TYR A 181 -8.22 2.98 16.58
CA TYR A 181 -7.26 4.08 16.55
C TYR A 181 -7.76 5.23 17.40
N GLN A 182 -6.90 5.75 18.25
CA GLN A 182 -7.10 7.00 18.95
C GLN A 182 -5.89 7.91 18.75
N ARG A 183 -6.06 9.21 18.83
CA ARG A 183 -4.98 10.19 18.78
C ARG A 183 -4.09 9.99 20.01
N SER A 184 -2.75 10.01 19.82
CA SER A 184 -1.79 9.73 20.91
C SER A 184 -1.75 10.86 21.95
N THR A 185 -1.96 12.11 21.52
CA THR A 185 -1.85 13.31 22.34
C THR A 185 -3.00 13.52 23.32
N ASP A 186 -4.24 13.19 22.96
CA ASP A 186 -5.44 13.47 23.75
C ASP A 186 -6.41 12.28 23.90
N GLY A 187 -6.09 11.14 23.27
CA GLY A 187 -6.92 9.94 23.36
C GLY A 187 -8.24 9.99 22.57
N VAL A 188 -8.48 11.03 21.77
CA VAL A 188 -9.70 11.17 20.97
C VAL A 188 -9.75 10.06 19.92
N LEU A 189 -10.92 9.40 19.80
CA LEU A 189 -11.17 8.39 18.76
C LEU A 189 -10.85 8.98 17.37
N GLN A 190 -10.01 8.30 16.61
CA GLN A 190 -9.80 8.59 15.19
C GLN A 190 -10.66 7.69 14.31
N SER A 191 -10.60 6.38 14.54
CA SER A 191 -11.44 5.42 13.84
C SER A 191 -11.48 4.08 14.57
N ASP A 192 -12.56 3.32 14.42
CA ASP A 192 -12.57 1.91 14.74
C ASP A 192 -13.36 1.09 13.70
N ARG A 193 -13.06 -0.19 13.68
CA ARG A 193 -13.69 -1.12 12.74
C ARG A 193 -13.82 -2.52 13.35
N TRP A 194 -15.04 -3.00 13.41
CA TRP A 194 -15.34 -4.41 13.51
C TRP A 194 -15.42 -5.01 12.11
N HIS A 195 -14.62 -6.01 11.84
CA HIS A 195 -14.59 -6.74 10.59
C HIS A 195 -15.00 -8.17 10.85
N ILE A 196 -16.15 -8.57 10.34
CA ILE A 196 -16.79 -9.84 10.62
C ILE A 196 -16.97 -10.59 9.31
N HIS A 197 -16.32 -11.73 9.16
CA HIS A 197 -16.53 -12.67 8.07
C HIS A 197 -17.21 -13.93 8.59
N PRO A 198 -18.54 -13.99 8.60
CA PRO A 198 -19.26 -15.19 9.05
C PRO A 198 -19.10 -16.34 8.06
N LEU A 199 -18.95 -16.05 6.79
CA LEU A 199 -18.88 -17.03 5.72
C LEU A 199 -17.65 -16.79 4.85
N TRP A 200 -16.75 -17.76 4.80
CA TRP A 200 -15.62 -17.79 3.88
C TRP A 200 -15.36 -19.25 3.47
N PHE A 201 -15.78 -19.63 2.28
CA PHE A 201 -15.63 -20.97 1.75
C PHE A 201 -14.54 -21.05 0.72
N ASN A 202 -13.74 -22.11 0.79
CA ASN A 202 -12.70 -22.42 -0.19
C ASN A 202 -12.98 -23.78 -0.81
N TRP A 203 -12.84 -23.85 -2.13
CA TRP A 203 -12.97 -25.06 -2.93
C TRP A 203 -11.62 -25.65 -3.29
N ARG A 204 -11.59 -26.95 -3.55
CA ARG A 204 -10.39 -27.66 -4.04
C ARG A 204 -9.85 -27.10 -5.35
N SER A 205 -10.70 -26.54 -6.21
CA SER A 205 -10.33 -25.86 -7.45
C SER A 205 -9.60 -24.54 -7.25
N GLY A 206 -9.48 -24.05 -5.99
CA GLY A 206 -9.00 -22.70 -5.68
C GLY A 206 -10.06 -21.61 -5.82
N ALA A 207 -11.30 -21.98 -6.15
CA ALA A 207 -12.42 -21.05 -6.06
C ALA A 207 -12.70 -20.67 -4.60
N MET A 208 -13.23 -19.47 -4.40
CA MET A 208 -13.55 -18.93 -3.08
C MET A 208 -14.79 -18.01 -3.17
N VAL A 209 -15.63 -18.10 -2.16
CA VAL A 209 -16.70 -17.13 -1.90
C VAL A 209 -16.65 -16.73 -0.45
N ASN A 210 -16.71 -15.43 -0.18
CA ASN A 210 -16.85 -14.95 1.18
C ASN A 210 -17.83 -13.77 1.27
N PHE A 211 -18.45 -13.65 2.42
CA PHE A 211 -19.31 -12.54 2.79
C PHE A 211 -18.76 -11.90 4.06
N ALA A 212 -18.68 -10.57 4.05
CA ALA A 212 -18.21 -9.79 5.20
C ALA A 212 -19.20 -8.68 5.54
N VAL A 213 -19.25 -8.36 6.83
CA VAL A 213 -19.94 -7.20 7.38
C VAL A 213 -18.96 -6.42 8.24
N ASN A 214 -18.95 -5.10 8.09
CA ASN A 214 -18.14 -4.19 8.88
C ASN A 214 -19.03 -3.19 9.60
N LYS A 215 -18.71 -2.91 10.86
CA LYS A 215 -19.16 -1.71 11.56
C LYS A 215 -18.00 -0.76 11.64
N VAL A 216 -18.16 0.46 11.12
CA VAL A 216 -17.09 1.47 11.02
C VAL A 216 -17.52 2.71 11.77
N ARG A 217 -16.60 3.26 12.57
CA ARG A 217 -16.69 4.63 13.10
C ARG A 217 -15.44 5.38 12.66
N GLU A 218 -15.61 6.59 12.17
CA GLU A 218 -14.52 7.43 11.70
C GLU A 218 -14.77 8.88 12.10
N LYS A 219 -13.79 9.49 12.76
CA LYS A 219 -13.79 10.90 13.12
C LYS A 219 -13.07 11.69 12.05
N VAL A 220 -13.80 12.57 11.40
CA VAL A 220 -13.26 13.61 10.53
C VAL A 220 -12.98 14.83 11.40
N PHE A 221 -11.73 15.28 11.46
CA PHE A 221 -11.31 16.40 12.29
C PHE A 221 -11.51 17.73 11.57
N ASP A 222 -11.19 17.78 10.29
CA ASP A 222 -11.28 18.97 9.44
C ASP A 222 -12.12 18.67 8.21
N ASP A 223 -12.88 19.64 7.76
CA ASP A 223 -13.66 19.55 6.54
C ASP A 223 -12.75 19.26 5.34
N PHE A 224 -13.18 18.38 4.45
CA PHE A 224 -12.44 18.06 3.23
C PHE A 224 -13.38 17.81 2.05
N SER A 225 -12.85 17.82 0.84
CA SER A 225 -13.62 17.56 -0.37
C SER A 225 -13.12 16.33 -1.09
N VAL A 226 -14.05 15.48 -1.56
CA VAL A 226 -13.77 14.34 -2.43
C VAL A 226 -14.61 14.47 -3.69
N SER A 227 -13.96 14.53 -4.85
CA SER A 227 -14.67 14.64 -6.15
C SER A 227 -15.67 15.82 -6.21
N GLY A 228 -15.32 16.94 -5.55
CA GLY A 228 -16.18 18.12 -5.48
C GLY A 228 -17.32 18.06 -4.44
N VAL A 229 -17.45 16.94 -3.73
CA VAL A 229 -18.42 16.78 -2.64
C VAL A 229 -17.77 17.12 -1.31
N GLN A 230 -18.32 18.09 -0.57
CA GLN A 230 -17.88 18.50 0.75
C GLN A 230 -18.24 17.45 1.81
N ILE A 231 -17.27 17.03 2.60
CA ILE A 231 -17.43 16.18 3.78
C ILE A 231 -17.12 17.03 5.01
N ASP A 232 -18.09 17.20 5.86
CA ASP A 232 -17.94 18.05 7.06
C ASP A 232 -17.22 17.30 8.18
N SER A 233 -16.58 18.05 9.08
CA SER A 233 -15.98 17.47 10.28
C SER A 233 -17.07 16.88 11.18
N GLY A 234 -16.80 15.72 11.77
CA GLY A 234 -17.81 15.01 12.56
C GLY A 234 -17.40 13.58 12.89
N LEU A 235 -18.25 12.89 13.66
CA LEU A 235 -18.14 11.47 13.89
C LEU A 235 -19.15 10.73 13.02
N TYR A 236 -18.67 9.87 12.13
CA TYR A 236 -19.47 9.06 11.24
C TYR A 236 -19.48 7.61 11.69
N GLU A 237 -20.66 7.03 11.78
CA GLU A 237 -20.85 5.61 12.09
C GLU A 237 -21.73 4.97 11.02
N HIS A 238 -21.29 3.83 10.48
CA HIS A 238 -22.04 3.12 9.46
C HIS A 238 -21.69 1.63 9.42
N TRP A 239 -22.55 0.90 8.71
CA TRP A 239 -22.34 -0.49 8.35
C TRP A 239 -21.99 -0.62 6.88
N GLU A 240 -21.12 -1.58 6.57
CA GLU A 240 -20.76 -2.00 5.22
C GLU A 240 -20.97 -3.51 5.08
N SER A 241 -21.41 -3.96 3.93
CA SER A 241 -21.42 -5.37 3.58
C SER A 241 -20.64 -5.60 2.28
N SER A 242 -20.01 -6.75 2.15
CA SER A 242 -19.30 -7.11 0.91
C SER A 242 -19.38 -8.60 0.64
N LEU A 243 -19.56 -8.92 -0.64
CA LEU A 243 -19.48 -10.25 -1.20
C LEU A 243 -18.28 -10.33 -2.14
N TRP A 244 -17.39 -11.28 -1.92
CA TRP A 244 -16.22 -11.53 -2.74
C TRP A 244 -16.29 -12.93 -3.30
N PHE A 245 -15.82 -13.10 -4.53
CA PHE A 245 -15.66 -14.41 -5.13
C PHE A 245 -14.43 -14.46 -6.03
N TRP A 246 -13.83 -15.63 -6.10
CA TRP A 246 -12.81 -16.00 -7.07
C TRP A 246 -13.21 -17.31 -7.72
N SER A 247 -13.12 -17.38 -9.04
CA SER A 247 -13.33 -18.61 -9.78
C SER A 247 -12.11 -19.55 -9.63
N ASN A 248 -12.17 -20.70 -10.28
CA ASN A 248 -11.04 -21.62 -10.36
C ASN A 248 -9.81 -20.91 -10.97
N ARG A 249 -8.72 -20.83 -10.18
CA ARG A 249 -7.46 -20.18 -10.59
C ARG A 249 -6.63 -21.01 -11.60
N GLN A 250 -7.01 -22.25 -11.85
CA GLN A 250 -6.35 -23.14 -12.83
C GLN A 250 -7.06 -23.10 -14.19
N SER A 251 -8.19 -22.40 -14.31
CA SER A 251 -8.91 -22.25 -15.57
C SER A 251 -8.17 -21.31 -16.53
N ALA A 252 -8.34 -21.54 -17.83
CA ALA A 252 -7.89 -20.60 -18.86
C ALA A 252 -8.57 -19.23 -18.72
N LEU A 253 -9.84 -19.21 -18.28
CA LEU A 253 -10.57 -18.01 -17.89
C LEU A 253 -10.74 -18.00 -16.37
N GLN A 254 -10.20 -16.95 -15.73
CA GLN A 254 -10.34 -16.71 -14.32
C GLN A 254 -11.18 -15.44 -14.12
N TRP A 255 -12.08 -15.49 -13.15
CA TRP A 255 -12.91 -14.34 -12.79
C TRP A 255 -12.85 -14.08 -11.31
N THR A 256 -12.66 -12.82 -10.96
CA THR A 256 -12.69 -12.31 -9.58
C THR A 256 -13.70 -11.20 -9.48
N GLY A 257 -14.39 -11.10 -8.36
CA GLY A 257 -15.33 -10.01 -8.14
C GLY A 257 -15.50 -9.66 -6.67
N ARG A 258 -15.86 -8.41 -6.45
CA ARG A 258 -16.31 -7.87 -5.16
C ARG A 258 -17.45 -6.92 -5.40
N ILE A 259 -18.51 -7.10 -4.63
CA ILE A 259 -19.61 -6.14 -4.52
C ILE A 259 -19.60 -5.65 -3.07
N GLN A 260 -19.63 -4.35 -2.87
CA GLN A 260 -19.70 -3.72 -1.55
C GLN A 260 -20.80 -2.67 -1.53
N ASN A 261 -21.58 -2.66 -0.47
CA ASN A 261 -22.59 -1.64 -0.20
C ASN A 261 -22.50 -1.21 1.27
N GLY A 262 -22.62 0.08 1.53
CA GLY A 262 -22.60 0.60 2.89
C GLY A 262 -22.57 2.10 2.98
N GLY A 263 -22.47 2.61 4.19
CA GLY A 263 -22.40 4.05 4.44
C GLY A 263 -21.06 4.66 3.98
N TYR A 264 -21.07 5.97 3.79
CA TYR A 264 -19.92 6.76 3.39
C TYR A 264 -20.06 8.19 3.91
N PHE A 265 -19.45 8.52 5.05
CA PHE A 265 -19.46 9.86 5.67
C PHE A 265 -20.85 10.54 5.72
N GLY A 266 -21.89 9.80 6.16
CA GLY A 266 -23.26 10.30 6.18
C GLY A 266 -24.08 10.04 4.90
N GLY A 267 -23.43 9.62 3.82
CA GLY A 267 -24.05 9.14 2.58
C GLY A 267 -24.00 7.62 2.44
N GLN A 268 -24.16 7.15 1.21
CA GLN A 268 -24.13 5.74 0.81
C GLN A 268 -23.10 5.53 -0.30
N LYS A 269 -22.46 4.37 -0.29
CA LYS A 269 -21.51 3.96 -1.32
C LYS A 269 -21.82 2.56 -1.81
N PHE A 270 -21.97 2.42 -3.12
CA PHE A 270 -22.00 1.13 -3.81
C PHE A 270 -20.74 0.97 -4.66
N SER A 271 -20.07 -0.17 -4.52
CA SER A 271 -18.84 -0.43 -5.27
C SER A 271 -18.86 -1.82 -5.89
N VAL A 272 -18.38 -1.90 -7.13
CA VAL A 272 -18.16 -3.15 -7.85
C VAL A 272 -16.74 -3.18 -8.35
N THR A 273 -16.00 -4.21 -7.96
CA THR A 273 -14.70 -4.53 -8.54
C THR A 273 -14.82 -5.87 -9.25
N SER A 274 -14.41 -5.95 -10.51
CA SER A 274 -14.40 -7.20 -11.27
C SER A 274 -13.11 -7.33 -12.06
N GLY A 275 -12.55 -8.52 -12.11
CA GLY A 275 -11.33 -8.83 -12.84
C GLY A 275 -11.47 -10.12 -13.62
N PHE A 276 -11.04 -10.09 -14.89
CA PHE A 276 -10.98 -11.25 -15.76
C PHE A 276 -9.54 -11.46 -16.21
N THR A 277 -9.00 -12.66 -16.01
CA THR A 277 -7.70 -13.06 -16.55
C THR A 277 -7.92 -14.20 -17.54
N ILE A 278 -7.41 -14.03 -18.75
CA ILE A 278 -7.49 -15.01 -19.82
C ILE A 278 -6.07 -15.38 -20.23
N ASN A 279 -5.79 -16.70 -20.25
CA ASN A 279 -4.51 -17.26 -20.68
C ASN A 279 -4.69 -18.00 -22.00
N PHE A 280 -4.06 -17.49 -23.08
CA PHE A 280 -4.10 -18.07 -24.42
C PHE A 280 -2.76 -18.72 -24.77
N PHE A 281 -2.79 -19.99 -25.13
CA PHE A 281 -1.65 -20.74 -25.68
C PHE A 281 -0.35 -20.60 -24.88
N GLN A 282 -0.44 -20.41 -23.55
CA GLN A 282 0.70 -20.24 -22.63
C GLN A 282 1.61 -19.04 -22.96
N LYS A 283 1.30 -18.24 -23.96
CA LYS A 283 2.11 -17.10 -24.42
C LYS A 283 1.45 -15.76 -24.23
N LEU A 284 0.12 -15.68 -24.33
CA LEU A 284 -0.63 -14.44 -24.16
C LEU A 284 -1.48 -14.50 -22.91
N GLN A 285 -1.26 -13.59 -22.00
CA GLN A 285 -2.13 -13.31 -20.87
C GLN A 285 -2.80 -11.95 -21.05
N ALA A 286 -4.09 -11.89 -20.84
CA ALA A 286 -4.86 -10.64 -20.81
C ALA A 286 -5.60 -10.53 -19.47
N ASP A 287 -5.40 -9.42 -18.77
CA ASP A 287 -6.04 -9.09 -17.50
C ASP A 287 -6.88 -7.83 -17.68
N PHE A 288 -8.19 -7.96 -17.61
CA PHE A 288 -9.12 -6.84 -17.57
C PHE A 288 -9.59 -6.62 -16.13
N ASN A 289 -9.54 -5.38 -15.65
CA ASN A 289 -10.03 -5.00 -14.33
C ASN A 289 -10.93 -3.76 -14.44
N LEU A 290 -12.05 -3.86 -13.76
CA LEU A 290 -13.06 -2.81 -13.60
C LEU A 290 -13.17 -2.48 -12.13
N ASN A 291 -13.14 -1.19 -11.78
CA ASN A 291 -13.44 -0.68 -10.46
C ASN A 291 -14.44 0.46 -10.59
N MET A 292 -15.65 0.24 -10.10
CA MET A 292 -16.74 1.21 -10.14
C MET A 292 -17.13 1.59 -8.72
N ASN A 293 -17.26 2.89 -8.46
CA ASN A 293 -17.78 3.42 -7.21
C ASN A 293 -18.86 4.44 -7.53
N ASP A 294 -20.01 4.25 -6.94
CA ASP A 294 -21.16 5.16 -6.99
C ASP A 294 -21.42 5.64 -5.56
N VAL A 295 -21.30 6.94 -5.34
CA VAL A 295 -21.47 7.57 -4.02
C VAL A 295 -22.65 8.54 -4.11
N SER A 296 -23.63 8.35 -3.22
CA SER A 296 -24.73 9.29 -2.99
C SER A 296 -24.56 9.91 -1.60
N HIS A 297 -24.42 11.24 -1.54
CA HIS A 297 -24.17 11.97 -0.32
C HIS A 297 -25.06 13.22 -0.24
N PRO A 298 -25.50 13.66 0.96
CA PRO A 298 -26.36 14.86 1.10
C PRO A 298 -25.80 16.12 0.42
N ASN A 299 -24.50 16.27 0.34
CA ASN A 299 -23.80 17.42 -0.26
C ASN A 299 -23.49 17.22 -1.76
N GLY A 300 -23.92 16.12 -2.38
CA GLY A 300 -23.71 15.83 -3.80
C GLY A 300 -23.33 14.40 -4.08
N ASP A 301 -23.55 13.96 -5.30
CA ASP A 301 -23.26 12.60 -5.76
C ASP A 301 -22.03 12.60 -6.66
N PHE A 302 -21.28 11.51 -6.65
CA PHE A 302 -20.19 11.34 -7.61
C PHE A 302 -19.95 9.88 -7.98
N ARG A 303 -19.33 9.69 -9.14
CA ARG A 303 -18.87 8.40 -9.63
C ARG A 303 -17.38 8.41 -9.86
N SER A 304 -16.74 7.28 -9.57
CA SER A 304 -15.31 7.09 -9.84
C SER A 304 -15.12 5.71 -10.44
N ASN A 305 -14.93 5.66 -11.76
CA ASN A 305 -14.76 4.42 -12.52
C ASN A 305 -13.35 4.35 -13.10
N LEU A 306 -12.69 3.22 -12.89
CA LEU A 306 -11.35 2.92 -13.43
C LEU A 306 -11.41 1.61 -14.21
N TYR A 307 -11.01 1.69 -15.48
CA TYR A 307 -10.87 0.55 -16.38
C TYR A 307 -9.40 0.30 -16.63
N ARG A 308 -8.95 -0.95 -16.53
CA ARG A 308 -7.56 -1.32 -16.75
C ARG A 308 -7.49 -2.61 -17.56
N LEU A 309 -6.76 -2.56 -18.67
CA LEU A 309 -6.41 -3.72 -19.48
C LEU A 309 -4.90 -3.88 -19.50
N ARG A 310 -4.43 -5.05 -19.04
CA ARG A 310 -3.03 -5.45 -19.16
C ARG A 310 -2.95 -6.65 -20.10
N MET A 311 -2.07 -6.58 -21.07
CA MET A 311 -1.77 -7.69 -21.95
C MET A 311 -0.26 -7.98 -21.88
N THR A 312 0.09 -9.25 -21.74
CA THR A 312 1.48 -9.69 -21.74
C THR A 312 1.62 -10.81 -22.77
N TYR A 313 2.49 -10.59 -23.74
CA TYR A 313 2.86 -11.60 -24.72
C TYR A 313 4.30 -12.04 -24.51
N SER A 314 4.52 -13.33 -24.28
CA SER A 314 5.83 -13.94 -24.06
C SER A 314 6.29 -14.64 -25.33
N PHE A 315 7.28 -14.05 -26.03
CA PHE A 315 7.93 -14.70 -27.17
C PHE A 315 8.78 -15.89 -26.72
N SER A 316 9.43 -15.74 -25.56
CA SER A 316 10.23 -16.75 -24.88
C SER A 316 10.24 -16.48 -23.37
N ALA A 317 10.88 -17.35 -22.58
CA ALA A 317 11.10 -17.11 -21.15
C ALA A 317 11.89 -15.83 -20.84
N ARG A 318 12.64 -15.29 -21.81
CA ARG A 318 13.50 -14.09 -21.65
C ARG A 318 12.96 -12.85 -22.36
N LEU A 319 12.11 -13.02 -23.37
CA LEU A 319 11.61 -11.89 -24.18
C LEU A 319 10.10 -11.79 -24.06
N HIS A 320 9.59 -10.69 -23.54
CA HIS A 320 8.16 -10.41 -23.46
C HIS A 320 7.85 -8.93 -23.70
N ILE A 321 6.68 -8.69 -24.24
CA ILE A 321 6.07 -7.37 -24.37
C ILE A 321 4.86 -7.29 -23.46
N GLN A 322 4.72 -6.17 -22.77
CA GLN A 322 3.56 -5.86 -21.93
C GLN A 322 2.95 -4.54 -22.37
N ALA A 323 1.63 -4.53 -22.50
CA ALA A 323 0.83 -3.32 -22.67
C ALA A 323 -0.07 -3.14 -21.44
N LEU A 324 -0.12 -1.94 -20.90
CA LEU A 324 -1.05 -1.53 -19.86
C LEU A 324 -1.82 -0.31 -20.35
N LEU A 325 -3.13 -0.46 -20.48
CA LEU A 325 -4.06 0.60 -20.86
C LEU A 325 -4.95 0.89 -19.65
N GLN A 326 -5.11 2.16 -19.32
CA GLN A 326 -5.96 2.59 -18.21
C GLN A 326 -6.80 3.79 -18.63
N TYR A 327 -8.08 3.77 -18.24
CA TYR A 327 -8.98 4.90 -18.39
C TYR A 327 -9.62 5.22 -17.04
N ASN A 328 -9.44 6.45 -16.59
CA ASN A 328 -10.07 7.02 -15.40
C ASN A 328 -11.18 7.97 -15.85
N GLU A 329 -12.42 7.55 -15.66
CA GLU A 329 -13.59 8.32 -16.08
C GLU A 329 -13.71 9.65 -15.30
N GLN A 330 -13.33 9.68 -14.01
CA GLN A 330 -13.45 10.88 -13.19
C GLN A 330 -12.54 12.02 -13.65
N SER A 331 -11.33 11.71 -14.07
CA SER A 331 -10.34 12.68 -14.58
C SER A 331 -10.32 12.75 -16.10
N ASP A 332 -11.15 11.95 -16.78
CA ASP A 332 -11.14 11.75 -18.24
C ASP A 332 -9.72 11.54 -18.80
N THR A 333 -8.96 10.71 -18.07
CA THR A 333 -7.55 10.47 -18.37
C THR A 333 -7.37 9.08 -18.95
N PHE A 334 -6.79 9.00 -20.14
CA PHE A 334 -6.35 7.74 -20.75
C PHE A 334 -4.83 7.63 -20.66
N SER A 335 -4.32 6.51 -20.13
CA SER A 335 -2.89 6.25 -20.05
C SER A 335 -2.51 4.93 -20.72
N THR A 336 -1.38 4.96 -21.43
CA THR A 336 -0.79 3.82 -22.11
C THR A 336 0.64 3.62 -21.62
N ASN A 337 0.96 2.39 -21.19
CA ASN A 337 2.35 1.98 -20.92
C ASN A 337 2.67 0.75 -21.76
N LEU A 338 3.66 0.85 -22.64
CA LEU A 338 4.19 -0.28 -23.40
C LEU A 338 5.60 -0.59 -22.90
N ARG A 339 5.86 -1.85 -22.60
CA ARG A 339 7.16 -2.29 -22.10
C ARG A 339 7.63 -3.53 -22.84
N LEU A 340 8.77 -3.43 -23.51
CA LEU A 340 9.52 -4.58 -24.00
C LEU A 340 10.62 -4.92 -23.01
N SER A 341 10.71 -6.17 -22.62
CA SER A 341 11.70 -6.66 -21.65
C SER A 341 12.48 -7.83 -22.24
N LEU A 342 13.79 -7.68 -22.30
CA LEU A 342 14.73 -8.76 -22.62
C LEU A 342 15.53 -9.07 -21.36
N LEU A 343 15.27 -10.24 -20.75
CA LEU A 343 15.88 -10.68 -19.50
C LEU A 343 17.09 -11.57 -19.79
N GLY A 344 18.22 -11.24 -19.18
CA GLY A 344 19.39 -12.07 -19.12
C GLY A 344 19.42 -12.94 -17.86
N GLU A 345 20.61 -13.44 -17.51
CA GLU A 345 20.85 -14.18 -16.27
C GLU A 345 21.07 -13.20 -15.10
N ALA A 346 20.76 -13.64 -13.86
CA ALA A 346 21.07 -12.94 -12.61
C ALA A 346 20.76 -11.45 -12.62
N ASN A 347 19.47 -11.08 -12.74
CA ASN A 347 19.00 -9.69 -12.70
C ASN A 347 19.59 -8.75 -13.79
N THR A 348 20.13 -9.30 -14.87
CA THR A 348 20.53 -8.54 -16.06
C THR A 348 19.33 -8.40 -16.99
N GLY A 349 19.11 -7.22 -17.55
CA GLY A 349 18.01 -7.01 -18.48
C GLY A 349 18.08 -5.69 -19.24
N LEU A 350 17.51 -5.71 -20.45
CA LEU A 350 17.25 -4.55 -21.26
C LEU A 350 15.76 -4.28 -21.32
N PHE A 351 15.35 -3.03 -21.07
CA PHE A 351 13.97 -2.61 -21.06
C PHE A 351 13.78 -1.38 -21.93
N LEU A 352 12.80 -1.45 -22.80
CA LEU A 352 12.27 -0.30 -23.54
C LEU A 352 10.89 -0.01 -22.98
N VAL A 353 10.65 1.22 -22.56
CA VAL A 353 9.36 1.64 -21.99
C VAL A 353 8.89 2.87 -22.75
N PHE A 354 7.65 2.83 -23.21
CA PHE A 354 6.92 3.96 -23.76
C PHE A 354 5.72 4.24 -22.87
N ASN A 355 5.60 5.49 -22.42
CA ASN A 355 4.46 5.99 -21.67
C ASN A 355 3.79 7.11 -22.46
N GLU A 356 2.46 7.07 -22.52
CA GLU A 356 1.64 8.18 -23.03
C GLU A 356 0.51 8.43 -22.01
N ILE A 357 0.28 9.69 -21.68
CA ILE A 357 -0.84 10.16 -20.88
C ILE A 357 -1.59 11.19 -21.71
N ASP A 358 -2.88 10.97 -21.88
CA ASP A 358 -3.81 11.84 -22.57
C ASP A 358 -4.81 12.39 -21.54
N ASN A 359 -4.68 13.68 -21.21
CA ASN A 359 -5.57 14.38 -20.29
C ASN A 359 -6.48 15.30 -21.10
N THR A 360 -7.69 14.86 -21.38
CA THR A 360 -8.67 15.61 -22.18
C THR A 360 -9.21 16.84 -21.43
N TYR A 361 -9.19 16.82 -20.09
CA TYR A 361 -9.82 17.85 -19.25
C TYR A 361 -8.89 18.97 -18.74
N ALA A 362 -7.60 18.75 -18.66
CA ALA A 362 -6.76 19.64 -17.85
C ALA A 362 -6.29 20.91 -18.57
N ILE A 363 -6.14 20.91 -19.88
CA ILE A 363 -5.73 22.09 -20.68
C ILE A 363 -6.22 21.87 -22.12
N PRO A 364 -6.83 22.89 -22.80
CA PRO A 364 -7.24 22.77 -24.19
C PRO A 364 -6.05 22.81 -25.19
N THR A 365 -4.91 22.28 -24.80
CA THR A 365 -3.79 22.05 -25.70
C THR A 365 -3.74 20.56 -25.96
N ASP A 366 -3.83 20.17 -27.22
CA ASP A 366 -3.69 18.82 -27.80
C ASP A 366 -2.34 18.12 -27.45
N LYS A 367 -1.75 18.40 -26.30
CA LYS A 367 -0.43 17.89 -25.90
C LYS A 367 -0.60 16.63 -25.05
N LYS A 368 -0.35 15.51 -25.69
CA LYS A 368 -0.13 14.24 -25.02
C LYS A 368 1.28 14.19 -24.43
N ASP A 369 1.37 13.89 -23.15
CA ASP A 369 2.67 13.68 -22.51
C ASP A 369 3.21 12.31 -22.90
N ARG A 370 4.39 12.30 -23.56
CA ARG A 370 5.05 11.08 -24.04
C ARG A 370 6.44 10.97 -23.46
N ILE A 371 6.74 9.80 -22.90
CA ILE A 371 8.07 9.49 -22.35
C ILE A 371 8.55 8.16 -22.93
N PHE A 372 9.77 8.18 -23.46
CA PHE A 372 10.47 6.98 -23.90
C PHE A 372 11.70 6.74 -23.02
N ILE A 373 11.80 5.54 -22.44
CA ILE A 373 12.88 5.18 -21.51
C ILE A 373 13.57 3.92 -22.02
N LEU A 374 14.90 4.00 -22.14
CA LEU A 374 15.79 2.84 -22.32
C LEU A 374 16.52 2.58 -21.01
N LYS A 375 16.34 1.39 -20.43
CA LYS A 375 17.02 0.97 -19.20
C LYS A 375 17.79 -0.32 -19.44
N TYR A 376 19.07 -0.30 -19.11
CA TYR A 376 19.89 -1.50 -18.99
C TYR A 376 20.27 -1.70 -17.53
N SER A 377 20.06 -2.92 -16.99
CA SER A 377 20.52 -3.30 -15.65
C SER A 377 21.41 -4.53 -15.75
N ARG A 378 22.50 -4.54 -14.97
CA ARG A 378 23.39 -5.70 -14.83
C ARG A 378 23.78 -5.86 -13.37
N MET A 379 23.63 -7.08 -12.87
CA MET A 379 24.16 -7.44 -11.56
C MET A 379 25.61 -7.91 -11.71
N LEU A 380 26.48 -7.32 -10.92
CA LEU A 380 27.88 -7.75 -10.78
C LEU A 380 28.01 -8.42 -9.42
N ASP A 381 28.41 -9.68 -9.41
CA ASP A 381 28.70 -10.43 -8.19
C ASP A 381 30.22 -10.50 -8.01
N PHE A 382 30.70 -9.82 -6.99
CA PHE A 382 32.12 -9.86 -6.61
C PHE A 382 32.28 -10.87 -5.49
N LYS A 383 32.82 -12.04 -5.79
CA LYS A 383 33.27 -13.01 -4.79
C LYS A 383 34.64 -12.56 -4.30
N PHE A 384 34.71 -12.14 -3.04
CA PHE A 384 35.96 -11.89 -2.31
C PHE A 384 36.41 -13.16 -1.59
#